data_eae7292ffbd1a5c20cf67f1a59ac5ea7
#
_entry.id   eae7292ffbd1a5c20cf67f1a59ac5ea7
#
_cell.length_a   1.000
_cell.length_b   1.000
_cell.length_c   1.000
_cell.angle_alpha   90.00
_cell.angle_beta   90.00
_cell.angle_gamma   90.00
#
_symmetry.space_group_name_H-M   'P 1'
#
loop_
_entity.id
_entity.type
_entity.pdbx_description
1 polymer ?
#
loop_
_entity_poly.entity_id
_entity_poly.type
_entity_poly.pdbx_seq_one_letter_code
_entity_poly.pdbx_strand_id
1 'polypeptide(L)'
;MITESTVIKVTGQTPGENYDVVVGRGLLASLPGLLGERVKRVLVIHPRALRLTGDTVREELASAGFTALTAEIPDAEEGKHIEVASFCWQVLGQNDFTRSDAVVAVGGGAVTDLAGFVAATWLRGVKVIHMPTSLLGMVDASVGGKTGINTAEGKNLVGAFHPPAGVLADLDTLDTLPKNEMISGMAEVIKCGFIADPAILDLIEKDPAAVSDPRSDAVRELIERAIAVKAKVVSEDLKETGQREILNYGHTLGHAIELA
;
A
#
# COMPACT_ATOMS: atom_id res chain seq x y z
N MET A 1 -6.87 6.38 -23.74
CA MET A 1 -7.59 5.07 -23.67
C MET A 1 -7.64 4.72 -22.20
N ILE A 2 -8.84 4.54 -21.61
CA ILE A 2 -8.97 4.03 -20.26
C ILE A 2 -8.55 2.56 -20.34
N THR A 3 -7.38 2.25 -19.81
CA THR A 3 -6.90 0.87 -19.68
C THR A 3 -7.86 0.17 -18.72
N GLU A 4 -8.33 -1.01 -19.07
CA GLU A 4 -9.26 -1.78 -18.24
C GLU A 4 -8.69 -1.98 -16.83
N SER A 5 -9.39 -1.47 -15.82
CA SER A 5 -8.99 -1.60 -14.42
C SER A 5 -9.92 -2.57 -13.70
N THR A 6 -9.35 -3.36 -12.80
CA THR A 6 -10.09 -4.28 -11.92
C THR A 6 -10.28 -3.62 -10.56
N VAL A 7 -11.50 -3.70 -10.02
CA VAL A 7 -11.82 -3.20 -8.68
C VAL A 7 -12.08 -4.37 -7.75
N ILE A 8 -11.29 -4.48 -6.70
CA ILE A 8 -11.43 -5.49 -5.65
C ILE A 8 -11.89 -4.80 -4.37
N LYS A 9 -13.03 -5.22 -3.86
CA LYS A 9 -13.64 -4.60 -2.67
C LYS A 9 -13.11 -5.24 -1.38
N VAL A 10 -12.73 -4.41 -0.44
CA VAL A 10 -12.47 -4.80 0.95
C VAL A 10 -13.60 -4.28 1.81
N THR A 11 -14.27 -5.20 2.52
CA THR A 11 -15.42 -4.87 3.36
C THR A 11 -15.01 -4.99 4.82
N GLY A 12 -15.09 -3.90 5.56
CA GLY A 12 -14.82 -3.88 7.00
C GLY A 12 -16.06 -4.18 7.82
N GLN A 13 -15.90 -4.18 9.14
CA GLN A 13 -17.01 -4.38 10.09
C GLN A 13 -17.95 -3.17 10.15
N THR A 14 -17.46 -2.00 9.78
CA THR A 14 -18.23 -0.76 9.71
C THR A 14 -18.13 -0.15 8.31
N PRO A 15 -19.14 0.61 7.85
CA PRO A 15 -19.10 1.25 6.52
C PRO A 15 -17.88 2.15 6.29
N GLY A 16 -17.32 2.72 7.35
CA GLY A 16 -16.11 3.58 7.25
C GLY A 16 -14.81 2.81 7.03
N GLU A 17 -14.84 1.49 7.15
CA GLU A 17 -13.70 0.59 6.91
C GLU A 17 -13.74 -0.05 5.51
N ASN A 18 -14.80 0.21 4.74
CA ASN A 18 -14.92 -0.28 3.37
C ASN A 18 -14.07 0.57 2.43
N TYR A 19 -13.34 -0.09 1.52
CA TYR A 19 -12.57 0.60 0.49
C TYR A 19 -12.38 -0.30 -0.74
N ASP A 20 -12.00 0.33 -1.84
CA ASP A 20 -11.69 -0.34 -3.08
C ASP A 20 -10.17 -0.39 -3.30
N VAL A 21 -9.69 -1.53 -3.80
CA VAL A 21 -8.35 -1.69 -4.37
C VAL A 21 -8.51 -1.73 -5.89
N VAL A 22 -7.99 -0.72 -6.55
CA VAL A 22 -8.03 -0.61 -8.01
C VAL A 22 -6.71 -1.10 -8.57
N VAL A 23 -6.76 -2.10 -9.44
CA VAL A 23 -5.58 -2.66 -10.14
C VAL A 23 -5.67 -2.31 -11.61
N GLY A 24 -4.62 -1.73 -12.16
CA GLY A 24 -4.62 -1.32 -13.58
C GLY A 24 -3.34 -0.60 -13.95
N ARG A 25 -3.36 0.12 -15.07
CA ARG A 25 -2.25 0.96 -15.54
C ARG A 25 -2.73 2.38 -15.75
N GLY A 26 -1.84 3.37 -15.49
CA GLY A 26 -2.17 4.79 -15.66
C GLY A 26 -3.25 5.28 -14.70
N LEU A 27 -3.27 4.80 -13.46
CA LEU A 27 -4.33 5.05 -12.49
C LEU A 27 -4.27 6.42 -11.83
N LEU A 28 -3.20 7.20 -12.02
CA LEU A 28 -3.00 8.49 -11.36
C LEU A 28 -4.19 9.44 -11.52
N ALA A 29 -4.79 9.50 -12.70
CA ALA A 29 -5.96 10.33 -12.99
C ALA A 29 -7.22 9.97 -12.16
N SER A 30 -7.25 8.79 -11.53
CA SER A 30 -8.34 8.35 -10.66
C SER A 30 -8.20 8.86 -9.23
N LEU A 31 -7.01 9.32 -8.83
CA LEU A 31 -6.70 9.73 -7.45
C LEU A 31 -7.60 10.87 -6.94
N PRO A 32 -7.86 11.96 -7.71
CA PRO A 32 -8.76 13.04 -7.26
C PRO A 32 -10.16 12.53 -6.87
N GLY A 33 -10.70 11.56 -7.61
CA GLY A 33 -12.01 10.98 -7.33
C GLY A 33 -12.08 10.23 -5.98
N LEU A 34 -11.01 9.55 -5.59
CA LEU A 34 -10.93 8.85 -4.30
C LEU A 34 -10.83 9.79 -3.10
N LEU A 35 -10.25 10.96 -3.28
CA LEU A 35 -10.15 11.97 -2.24
C LEU A 35 -11.52 12.53 -1.86
N GLY A 36 -12.37 12.78 -2.87
CA GLY A 36 -13.72 13.32 -2.70
C GLY A 36 -13.74 14.82 -2.41
N GLU A 37 -14.93 15.42 -2.47
CA GLU A 37 -15.14 16.88 -2.50
C GLU A 37 -14.74 17.64 -1.22
N ARG A 38 -14.70 16.94 -0.07
CA ARG A 38 -14.41 17.60 1.22
C ARG A 38 -12.92 17.81 1.47
N VAL A 39 -12.05 17.05 0.80
CA VAL A 39 -10.61 17.22 0.90
C VAL A 39 -10.18 18.51 0.21
N LYS A 40 -9.35 19.29 0.86
CA LYS A 40 -8.77 20.50 0.28
C LYS A 40 -7.25 20.44 0.23
N ARG A 41 -6.64 19.85 1.26
CA ARG A 41 -5.19 19.68 1.36
C ARG A 41 -4.81 18.22 1.31
N VAL A 42 -3.71 17.92 0.63
CA VAL A 42 -3.18 16.57 0.50
C VAL A 42 -1.69 16.58 0.79
N LEU A 43 -1.25 15.74 1.71
CA LEU A 43 0.18 15.48 1.92
C LEU A 43 0.57 14.21 1.19
N VAL A 44 1.44 14.32 0.20
CA VAL A 44 2.02 13.19 -0.53
C VAL A 44 3.32 12.79 0.18
N ILE A 45 3.35 11.61 0.78
CA ILE A 45 4.53 11.05 1.45
C ILE A 45 5.20 10.08 0.49
N HIS A 46 6.48 10.29 0.20
CA HIS A 46 7.25 9.45 -0.71
C HIS A 46 8.72 9.34 -0.28
N PRO A 47 9.44 8.24 -0.59
CA PRO A 47 10.85 8.10 -0.30
C PRO A 47 11.68 8.93 -1.29
N ARG A 48 12.95 9.17 -0.96
CA ARG A 48 13.89 9.94 -1.81
C ARG A 48 14.00 9.34 -3.21
N ALA A 49 14.09 8.03 -3.31
CA ALA A 49 14.21 7.32 -4.59
C ALA A 49 13.00 7.58 -5.54
N LEU A 50 11.84 7.96 -5.01
CA LEU A 50 10.63 8.23 -5.79
C LEU A 50 10.25 9.72 -5.85
N ARG A 51 11.22 10.62 -5.68
CA ARG A 51 10.96 12.06 -5.70
C ARG A 51 10.21 12.52 -6.95
N LEU A 52 10.63 12.09 -8.13
CA LEU A 52 9.96 12.47 -9.38
C LEU A 52 8.52 11.97 -9.44
N THR A 53 8.25 10.75 -8.95
CA THR A 53 6.90 10.21 -8.87
C THR A 53 6.05 11.00 -7.87
N GLY A 54 6.61 11.32 -6.70
CA GLY A 54 5.94 12.15 -5.70
C GLY A 54 5.59 13.54 -6.23
N ASP A 55 6.52 14.17 -6.95
CA ASP A 55 6.28 15.48 -7.61
C ASP A 55 5.18 15.36 -8.68
N THR A 56 5.17 14.30 -9.49
CA THR A 56 4.11 14.06 -10.50
C THR A 56 2.74 13.92 -9.85
N VAL A 57 2.64 13.15 -8.75
CA VAL A 57 1.39 13.00 -8.00
C VAL A 57 0.94 14.33 -7.41
N ARG A 58 1.85 15.11 -6.84
CA ARG A 58 1.55 16.46 -6.32
C ARG A 58 1.02 17.40 -7.42
N GLU A 59 1.63 17.37 -8.61
CA GLU A 59 1.22 18.22 -9.74
C GLU A 59 -0.15 17.84 -10.28
N GLU A 60 -0.44 16.55 -10.39
CA GLU A 60 -1.78 16.07 -10.78
C GLU A 60 -2.85 16.55 -9.78
N LEU A 61 -2.59 16.40 -8.48
CA LEU A 61 -3.49 16.89 -7.43
C LEU A 61 -3.66 18.39 -7.47
N ALA A 62 -2.59 19.16 -7.67
CA ALA A 62 -2.65 20.61 -7.79
C ALA A 62 -3.47 21.02 -9.03
N SER A 63 -3.31 20.34 -10.15
CA SER A 63 -4.09 20.57 -11.37
C SER A 63 -5.58 20.25 -11.20
N ALA A 64 -5.89 19.30 -10.32
CA ALA A 64 -7.27 18.96 -9.92
C ALA A 64 -7.86 19.88 -8.85
N GLY A 65 -7.12 20.93 -8.41
CA GLY A 65 -7.58 21.97 -7.49
C GLY A 65 -7.32 21.72 -6.01
N PHE A 66 -6.50 20.72 -5.64
CA PHE A 66 -6.08 20.50 -4.26
C PHE A 66 -4.84 21.35 -3.90
N THR A 67 -4.73 21.74 -2.65
CA THR A 67 -3.46 22.23 -2.10
C THR A 67 -2.59 21.01 -1.75
N ALA A 68 -1.72 20.61 -2.66
CA ALA A 68 -0.90 19.44 -2.52
C ALA A 68 0.55 19.79 -2.09
N LEU A 69 1.03 19.12 -1.05
CA LEU A 69 2.37 19.23 -0.51
C LEU A 69 3.06 17.86 -0.57
N THR A 70 4.40 17.86 -0.58
CA THR A 70 5.19 16.62 -0.48
C THR A 70 5.93 16.56 0.86
N ALA A 71 6.08 15.35 1.39
CA ALA A 71 7.02 15.02 2.45
C ALA A 71 7.97 13.93 1.94
N GLU A 72 9.20 14.33 1.62
CA GLU A 72 10.26 13.39 1.26
C GLU A 72 10.82 12.75 2.52
N ILE A 73 10.82 11.40 2.55
CA ILE A 73 11.29 10.61 3.69
C ILE A 73 12.49 9.73 3.30
N PRO A 74 13.26 9.20 4.25
CA PRO A 74 14.28 8.19 3.98
C PRO A 74 13.73 6.97 3.26
N ASP A 75 14.59 6.27 2.51
CA ASP A 75 14.23 5.09 1.74
C ASP A 75 14.03 3.85 2.62
N ALA A 76 13.18 2.93 2.19
CA ALA A 76 12.94 1.63 2.81
C ALA A 76 12.65 1.72 4.33
N GLU A 77 13.20 0.80 5.13
CA GLU A 77 12.95 0.71 6.58
C GLU A 77 13.50 1.90 7.38
N GLU A 78 14.47 2.66 6.84
CA GLU A 78 14.94 3.90 7.46
C GLU A 78 13.84 4.97 7.56
N GLY A 79 12.83 4.89 6.70
CA GLY A 79 11.65 5.75 6.77
C GLY A 79 10.70 5.43 7.92
N LYS A 80 10.73 4.20 8.50
CA LYS A 80 9.73 3.72 9.46
C LYS A 80 10.09 4.02 10.92
N HIS A 81 10.50 5.25 11.23
CA HIS A 81 10.88 5.67 12.58
C HIS A 81 10.03 6.83 13.10
N ILE A 82 9.97 6.97 14.42
CA ILE A 82 9.15 7.99 15.08
C ILE A 82 9.55 9.42 14.70
N GLU A 83 10.83 9.67 14.44
CA GLU A 83 11.35 10.96 14.02
C GLU A 83 10.78 11.36 12.66
N VAL A 84 10.64 10.39 11.74
CA VAL A 84 10.06 10.61 10.41
C VAL A 84 8.55 10.84 10.51
N ALA A 85 7.85 10.09 11.36
CA ALA A 85 6.44 10.36 11.65
C ALA A 85 6.25 11.75 12.25
N SER A 86 7.11 12.14 13.19
CA SER A 86 7.10 13.48 13.80
C SER A 86 7.33 14.58 12.77
N PHE A 87 8.25 14.40 11.84
CA PHE A 87 8.44 15.32 10.72
C PHE A 87 7.17 15.46 9.88
N CYS A 88 6.51 14.36 9.53
CA CYS A 88 5.26 14.41 8.78
C CYS A 88 4.15 15.16 9.54
N TRP A 89 4.02 14.94 10.86
CA TRP A 89 3.05 15.68 11.69
C TRP A 89 3.38 17.17 11.76
N GLN A 90 4.66 17.55 11.80
CA GLN A 90 5.06 18.96 11.73
C GLN A 90 4.64 19.59 10.41
N VAL A 91 4.83 18.90 9.28
CA VAL A 91 4.38 19.38 7.96
C VAL A 91 2.86 19.58 7.96
N LEU A 92 2.10 18.61 8.47
CA LEU A 92 0.64 18.69 8.57
C LEU A 92 0.21 19.88 9.44
N GLY A 93 0.84 20.07 10.61
CA GLY A 93 0.51 21.15 11.55
C GLY A 93 0.85 22.54 11.02
N GLN A 94 2.02 22.70 10.40
CA GLN A 94 2.48 23.98 9.85
C GLN A 94 1.65 24.44 8.65
N ASN A 95 0.93 23.53 8.01
CA ASN A 95 0.11 23.82 6.83
C ASN A 95 -1.40 23.68 7.09
N ASP A 96 -1.83 23.77 8.36
CA ASP A 96 -3.23 23.82 8.78
C ASP A 96 -4.08 22.65 8.26
N PHE A 97 -3.54 21.42 8.24
CA PHE A 97 -4.29 20.23 7.86
C PHE A 97 -5.38 19.92 8.88
N THR A 98 -6.60 19.79 8.39
CA THR A 98 -7.81 19.51 9.15
C THR A 98 -8.21 18.04 9.07
N ARG A 99 -9.25 17.64 9.81
CA ARG A 99 -9.82 16.29 9.74
C ARG A 99 -10.40 15.88 8.38
N SER A 100 -10.70 16.87 7.54
CA SER A 100 -11.25 16.65 6.20
C SER A 100 -10.18 16.42 5.15
N ASP A 101 -8.92 16.71 5.48
CA ASP A 101 -7.79 16.59 4.57
C ASP A 101 -7.24 15.15 4.51
N ALA A 102 -6.28 14.90 3.65
CA ALA A 102 -5.85 13.56 3.37
C ALA A 102 -4.32 13.41 3.27
N VAL A 103 -3.86 12.18 3.47
CA VAL A 103 -2.49 11.72 3.17
C VAL A 103 -2.55 10.81 1.96
N VAL A 104 -1.56 10.90 1.08
CA VAL A 104 -1.33 9.95 -0.03
C VAL A 104 0.06 9.35 0.16
N ALA A 105 0.13 8.03 0.26
CA ALA A 105 1.37 7.28 0.36
C ALA A 105 1.81 6.82 -1.03
N VAL A 106 2.99 7.23 -1.48
CA VAL A 106 3.57 6.81 -2.77
C VAL A 106 4.87 6.05 -2.49
N GLY A 107 4.85 4.72 -2.56
CA GLY A 107 6.04 3.93 -2.26
C GLY A 107 5.77 2.47 -1.94
N GLY A 108 6.79 1.75 -1.51
CA GLY A 108 6.70 0.36 -1.05
C GLY A 108 6.03 0.23 0.32
N GLY A 109 6.03 -0.99 0.88
CA GLY A 109 5.40 -1.32 2.14
C GLY A 109 5.80 -0.43 3.31
N ALA A 110 7.07 -0.08 3.43
CA ALA A 110 7.55 0.81 4.50
C ALA A 110 6.87 2.19 4.46
N VAL A 111 6.64 2.73 3.26
CA VAL A 111 5.97 4.03 3.08
C VAL A 111 4.49 3.94 3.38
N THR A 112 3.81 2.88 2.93
CA THR A 112 2.38 2.69 3.20
C THR A 112 2.12 2.53 4.70
N ASP A 113 2.97 1.77 5.41
CA ASP A 113 2.88 1.59 6.85
C ASP A 113 3.09 2.91 7.62
N LEU A 114 4.16 3.65 7.30
CA LEU A 114 4.44 4.94 7.94
C LEU A 114 3.32 5.95 7.66
N ALA A 115 2.95 6.14 6.39
CA ALA A 115 1.95 7.13 6.00
C ALA A 115 0.57 6.79 6.58
N GLY A 116 0.22 5.50 6.64
CA GLY A 116 -0.96 5.02 7.31
C GLY A 116 -0.94 5.35 8.81
N PHE A 117 0.19 5.17 9.49
CA PHE A 117 0.36 5.51 10.91
C PHE A 117 0.29 7.02 11.14
N VAL A 118 0.92 7.82 10.28
CA VAL A 118 0.81 9.30 10.31
C VAL A 118 -0.66 9.73 10.18
N ALA A 119 -1.38 9.16 9.23
CA ALA A 119 -2.80 9.45 9.02
C ALA A 119 -3.67 9.00 10.19
N ALA A 120 -3.43 7.80 10.74
CA ALA A 120 -4.17 7.25 11.87
C ALA A 120 -4.06 8.12 13.12
N THR A 121 -2.91 8.74 13.33
CA THR A 121 -2.58 9.48 14.55
C THR A 121 -2.82 10.98 14.43
N TRP A 122 -2.77 11.55 13.24
CA TRP A 122 -3.10 12.96 13.01
C TRP A 122 -4.57 13.24 13.29
N LEU A 123 -4.85 14.13 14.24
CA LEU A 123 -6.21 14.51 14.67
C LEU A 123 -7.12 13.31 15.02
N ARG A 124 -6.56 12.18 15.43
CA ARG A 124 -7.23 10.89 15.72
C ARG A 124 -7.80 10.20 14.49
N GLY A 125 -7.21 10.43 13.33
CA GLY A 125 -7.54 9.79 12.07
C GLY A 125 -7.95 10.78 10.99
N VAL A 126 -7.19 10.78 9.88
CA VAL A 126 -7.52 11.44 8.62
C VAL A 126 -7.50 10.41 7.50
N LYS A 127 -8.08 10.76 6.37
CA LYS A 127 -8.10 9.89 5.19
C LYS A 127 -6.68 9.58 4.72
N VAL A 128 -6.41 8.31 4.36
CA VAL A 128 -5.19 7.89 3.66
C VAL A 128 -5.54 7.12 2.39
N ILE A 129 -4.79 7.37 1.32
CA ILE A 129 -4.84 6.60 0.07
C ILE A 129 -3.45 6.04 -0.16
N HIS A 130 -3.38 4.76 -0.52
CA HIS A 130 -2.12 4.10 -0.85
C HIS A 130 -1.95 3.99 -2.36
N MET A 131 -0.76 4.36 -2.83
CA MET A 131 -0.26 4.14 -4.18
C MET A 131 1.01 3.29 -4.07
N PRO A 132 0.87 1.96 -3.86
CA PRO A 132 2.02 1.08 -3.72
C PRO A 132 2.81 0.99 -5.01
N THR A 133 4.14 1.06 -4.92
CA THR A 133 5.06 1.03 -6.06
C THR A 133 5.94 -0.22 -6.11
N SER A 134 5.72 -1.16 -5.18
CA SER A 134 6.38 -2.47 -5.18
C SER A 134 5.34 -3.58 -5.17
N LEU A 135 5.71 -4.76 -5.67
CA LEU A 135 4.80 -5.91 -5.68
C LEU A 135 4.34 -6.25 -4.26
N LEU A 136 5.27 -6.32 -3.29
CA LEU A 136 4.94 -6.54 -1.88
C LEU A 136 3.97 -5.48 -1.33
N GLY A 137 4.18 -4.22 -1.70
CA GLY A 137 3.26 -3.14 -1.35
C GLY A 137 1.86 -3.36 -1.90
N MET A 138 1.74 -3.80 -3.18
CA MET A 138 0.45 -4.02 -3.84
C MET A 138 -0.33 -5.19 -3.25
N VAL A 139 0.32 -6.34 -3.07
CA VAL A 139 -0.36 -7.58 -2.69
C VAL A 139 -0.47 -7.78 -1.17
N ASP A 140 0.32 -7.03 -0.40
CA ASP A 140 0.36 -7.18 1.06
C ASP A 140 0.19 -5.86 1.82
N ALA A 141 1.18 -4.99 1.91
CA ALA A 141 1.24 -3.92 2.87
C ALA A 141 0.11 -2.88 2.74
N SER A 142 -0.33 -2.54 1.51
CA SER A 142 -1.39 -1.55 1.29
C SER A 142 -2.80 -2.08 1.59
N VAL A 143 -2.97 -3.39 1.79
CA VAL A 143 -4.27 -4.04 1.99
C VAL A 143 -4.40 -4.51 3.44
N GLY A 144 -5.45 -4.07 4.13
CA GLY A 144 -5.77 -4.56 5.47
C GLY A 144 -5.53 -3.59 6.62
N GLY A 145 -5.10 -2.36 6.33
CA GLY A 145 -5.08 -1.26 7.29
C GLY A 145 -4.12 -1.45 8.47
N LYS A 146 -3.21 -2.41 8.45
CA LYS A 146 -2.10 -2.45 9.40
C LYS A 146 -1.17 -1.30 9.08
N THR A 147 -0.86 -0.48 10.07
CA THR A 147 0.07 0.66 9.94
C THR A 147 1.01 0.68 11.12
N GLY A 148 2.23 1.17 10.94
CA GLY A 148 3.14 1.18 12.08
C GLY A 148 4.53 1.70 11.77
N ILE A 149 5.29 1.80 12.86
CA ILE A 149 6.68 2.22 12.86
C ILE A 149 7.55 1.21 13.63
N ASN A 150 8.83 1.26 13.38
CA ASN A 150 9.82 0.46 14.07
C ASN A 150 10.30 1.19 15.33
N THR A 151 10.71 0.42 16.33
CA THR A 151 11.38 0.91 17.55
C THR A 151 12.73 0.24 17.69
N ALA A 152 13.50 0.65 18.70
CA ALA A 152 14.79 0.03 19.00
C ALA A 152 14.65 -1.47 19.36
N GLU A 153 13.48 -1.86 19.88
CA GLU A 153 13.21 -3.23 20.34
C GLU A 153 12.75 -4.15 19.20
N GLY A 154 12.26 -3.58 18.08
CA GLY A 154 11.83 -4.40 16.96
C GLY A 154 10.98 -3.67 15.91
N LYS A 155 10.69 -4.41 14.82
CA LYS A 155 9.86 -3.91 13.72
C LYS A 155 8.38 -3.95 14.10
N ASN A 156 7.62 -2.93 13.66
CA ASN A 156 6.15 -2.88 13.72
C ASN A 156 5.52 -2.99 15.13
N LEU A 157 6.28 -2.70 16.19
CA LEU A 157 5.77 -2.81 17.57
C LEU A 157 4.83 -1.66 17.97
N VAL A 158 4.91 -0.53 17.28
CA VAL A 158 4.02 0.62 17.47
C VAL A 158 3.23 0.87 16.21
N GLY A 159 1.91 0.82 16.29
CA GLY A 159 1.06 0.97 15.12
C GLY A 159 -0.41 1.16 15.46
N ALA A 160 -1.22 1.22 14.41
CA ALA A 160 -2.67 1.33 14.49
C ALA A 160 -3.32 0.55 13.34
N PHE A 161 -4.54 0.07 13.57
CA PHE A 161 -5.41 -0.37 12.48
C PHE A 161 -6.12 0.84 11.89
N HIS A 162 -5.78 1.19 10.66
CA HIS A 162 -6.35 2.34 9.96
C HIS A 162 -6.57 1.99 8.47
N PRO A 163 -7.74 1.44 8.13
CA PRO A 163 -8.07 1.10 6.75
C PRO A 163 -7.91 2.32 5.83
N PRO A 164 -7.29 2.16 4.64
CA PRO A 164 -7.20 3.25 3.69
C PRO A 164 -8.59 3.59 3.12
N ALA A 165 -8.74 4.80 2.60
CA ALA A 165 -9.93 5.18 1.84
C ALA A 165 -9.94 4.65 0.41
N GLY A 166 -8.81 4.12 -0.04
CA GLY A 166 -8.62 3.48 -1.33
C GLY A 166 -7.17 3.10 -1.58
N VAL A 167 -6.97 2.17 -2.49
CA VAL A 167 -5.63 1.74 -2.96
C VAL A 167 -5.61 1.80 -4.48
N LEU A 168 -4.59 2.44 -5.05
CA LEU A 168 -4.32 2.46 -6.48
C LEU A 168 -3.06 1.64 -6.76
N ALA A 169 -3.23 0.37 -7.13
CA ALA A 169 -2.15 -0.52 -7.53
C ALA A 169 -1.86 -0.32 -9.03
N ASP A 170 -1.10 0.72 -9.34
CA ASP A 170 -0.71 1.07 -10.71
C ASP A 170 0.46 0.19 -11.16
N LEU A 171 0.17 -0.75 -12.06
CA LEU A 171 1.14 -1.73 -12.55
C LEU A 171 2.30 -1.09 -13.36
N ASP A 172 2.15 0.15 -13.83
CA ASP A 172 3.25 0.86 -14.50
C ASP A 172 4.42 1.14 -13.55
N THR A 173 4.17 1.19 -12.24
CA THR A 173 5.22 1.37 -11.24
C THR A 173 6.17 0.18 -11.13
N LEU A 174 5.73 -1.02 -11.52
CA LEU A 174 6.54 -2.23 -11.51
C LEU A 174 7.60 -2.25 -12.62
N ASP A 175 7.45 -1.45 -13.67
CA ASP A 175 8.40 -1.38 -14.79
C ASP A 175 9.80 -0.95 -14.35
N THR A 176 9.89 -0.20 -13.25
CA THR A 176 11.17 0.30 -12.69
C THR A 176 11.56 -0.42 -11.41
N LEU A 177 10.77 -1.39 -10.96
CA LEU A 177 11.05 -2.12 -9.73
C LEU A 177 12.27 -3.04 -9.91
N PRO A 178 13.27 -3.00 -9.01
CA PRO A 178 14.40 -3.92 -9.04
C PRO A 178 13.96 -5.39 -9.01
N LYS A 179 14.67 -6.24 -9.73
CA LYS A 179 14.31 -7.66 -9.87
C LYS A 179 14.23 -8.40 -8.52
N ASN A 180 15.12 -8.10 -7.59
CA ASN A 180 15.10 -8.67 -6.24
C ASN A 180 13.83 -8.29 -5.46
N GLU A 181 13.35 -7.06 -5.61
CA GLU A 181 12.10 -6.59 -5.01
C GLU A 181 10.87 -7.26 -5.63
N MET A 182 10.91 -7.50 -6.95
CA MET A 182 9.87 -8.27 -7.64
C MET A 182 9.80 -9.70 -7.11
N ILE A 183 10.97 -10.36 -6.95
CA ILE A 183 11.07 -11.73 -6.40
C ILE A 183 10.57 -11.77 -4.94
N SER A 184 10.95 -10.79 -4.12
CA SER A 184 10.50 -10.69 -2.73
C SER A 184 8.97 -10.59 -2.64
N GLY A 185 8.36 -9.72 -3.46
CA GLY A 185 6.89 -9.61 -3.51
C GLY A 185 6.20 -10.88 -4.02
N MET A 186 6.85 -11.63 -4.92
CA MET A 186 6.29 -12.88 -5.45
C MET A 186 6.15 -13.96 -4.37
N ALA A 187 6.96 -13.93 -3.30
CA ALA A 187 6.80 -14.84 -2.17
C ALA A 187 5.41 -14.70 -1.51
N GLU A 188 4.91 -13.46 -1.37
CA GLU A 188 3.58 -13.22 -0.84
C GLU A 188 2.46 -13.67 -1.79
N VAL A 189 2.67 -13.53 -3.09
CA VAL A 189 1.74 -14.06 -4.11
C VAL A 189 1.67 -15.59 -4.01
N ILE A 190 2.82 -16.27 -3.95
CA ILE A 190 2.91 -17.73 -3.79
C ILE A 190 2.25 -18.18 -2.48
N LYS A 191 2.45 -17.45 -1.40
CA LYS A 191 1.78 -17.70 -0.12
C LYS A 191 0.25 -17.71 -0.28
N CYS A 192 -0.32 -16.75 -1.02
CA CYS A 192 -1.75 -16.73 -1.31
C CYS A 192 -2.20 -17.97 -2.09
N GLY A 193 -1.35 -18.49 -2.97
CA GLY A 193 -1.58 -19.75 -3.69
C GLY A 193 -1.70 -20.94 -2.74
N PHE A 194 -0.79 -21.06 -1.77
CA PHE A 194 -0.81 -22.14 -0.80
C PHE A 194 -1.98 -22.09 0.18
N ILE A 195 -2.40 -20.90 0.59
CA ILE A 195 -3.43 -20.77 1.63
C ILE A 195 -4.86 -20.75 1.12
N ALA A 196 -5.10 -20.29 -0.13
CA ALA A 196 -6.48 -20.06 -0.56
C ALA A 196 -6.77 -20.18 -2.06
N ASP A 197 -5.83 -19.90 -2.96
CA ASP A 197 -6.06 -19.90 -4.42
C ASP A 197 -4.99 -20.70 -5.18
N PRO A 198 -5.14 -22.05 -5.29
CA PRO A 198 -4.16 -22.90 -6.01
C PRO A 198 -3.91 -22.50 -7.46
N ALA A 199 -4.86 -21.79 -8.13
CA ALA A 199 -4.67 -21.34 -9.49
C ALA A 199 -3.47 -20.38 -9.64
N ILE A 200 -3.07 -19.69 -8.56
CA ILE A 200 -1.84 -18.89 -8.52
C ILE A 200 -0.62 -19.80 -8.80
N LEU A 201 -0.56 -20.96 -8.15
CA LEU A 201 0.55 -21.91 -8.32
C LEU A 201 0.56 -22.50 -9.73
N ASP A 202 -0.63 -22.88 -10.25
CA ASP A 202 -0.78 -23.38 -11.61
C ASP A 202 -0.31 -22.38 -12.67
N LEU A 203 -0.60 -21.10 -12.50
CA LEU A 203 -0.15 -20.02 -13.39
C LEU A 203 1.37 -19.88 -13.38
N ILE A 204 1.99 -19.94 -12.20
CA ILE A 204 3.45 -19.84 -12.05
C ILE A 204 4.15 -21.04 -12.68
N GLU A 205 3.65 -22.24 -12.43
CA GLU A 205 4.24 -23.49 -12.97
C GLU A 205 4.11 -23.58 -14.49
N LYS A 206 3.00 -23.07 -15.04
CA LYS A 206 2.71 -23.12 -16.47
C LYS A 206 3.69 -22.27 -17.29
N ASP A 207 4.04 -21.08 -16.83
CA ASP A 207 4.96 -20.18 -17.53
C ASP A 207 5.78 -19.31 -16.56
N PRO A 208 6.89 -19.87 -16.00
CA PRO A 208 7.75 -19.13 -15.08
C PRO A 208 8.41 -17.89 -15.71
N ALA A 209 8.52 -17.82 -17.03
CA ALA A 209 9.08 -16.66 -17.71
C ALA A 209 8.08 -15.48 -17.74
N ALA A 210 6.83 -15.78 -18.07
CA ALA A 210 5.77 -14.75 -18.09
C ALA A 210 5.54 -14.12 -16.72
N VAL A 211 5.64 -14.86 -15.62
CA VAL A 211 5.47 -14.33 -14.26
C VAL A 211 6.66 -13.49 -13.77
N SER A 212 7.74 -13.43 -14.56
CA SER A 212 8.88 -12.56 -14.31
C SER A 212 8.84 -11.25 -15.10
N ASP A 213 7.89 -11.09 -16.03
CA ASP A 213 7.69 -9.86 -16.81
C ASP A 213 6.56 -9.02 -16.20
N PRO A 214 6.87 -7.84 -15.61
CA PRO A 214 5.87 -6.97 -15.00
C PRO A 214 4.76 -6.50 -15.96
N ARG A 215 4.99 -6.62 -17.27
CA ARG A 215 4.02 -6.22 -18.30
C ARG A 215 3.12 -7.35 -18.76
N SER A 216 3.37 -8.58 -18.34
CA SER A 216 2.57 -9.73 -18.74
C SER A 216 1.18 -9.72 -18.10
N ASP A 217 0.21 -10.27 -18.82
CA ASP A 217 -1.14 -10.51 -18.28
C ASP A 217 -1.09 -11.51 -17.11
N ALA A 218 -0.11 -12.44 -17.12
CA ALA A 218 0.08 -13.39 -16.03
C ALA A 218 0.43 -12.70 -14.71
N VAL A 219 1.34 -11.71 -14.70
CA VAL A 219 1.66 -10.92 -13.50
C VAL A 219 0.45 -10.14 -13.03
N ARG A 220 -0.30 -9.51 -13.93
CA ARG A 220 -1.54 -8.82 -13.58
C ARG A 220 -2.52 -9.77 -12.89
N GLU A 221 -2.79 -10.94 -13.49
CA GLU A 221 -3.70 -11.93 -12.92
C GLU A 221 -3.23 -12.41 -11.53
N LEU A 222 -1.94 -12.66 -11.36
CA LEU A 222 -1.36 -13.05 -10.08
C LEU A 222 -1.58 -11.98 -9.00
N ILE A 223 -1.38 -10.71 -9.34
CA ILE A 223 -1.61 -9.58 -8.41
C ILE A 223 -3.09 -9.50 -8.03
N GLU A 224 -3.99 -9.55 -9.00
CA GLU A 224 -5.43 -9.49 -8.77
C GLU A 224 -5.91 -10.64 -7.88
N ARG A 225 -5.44 -11.87 -8.11
CA ARG A 225 -5.75 -13.04 -7.29
C ARG A 225 -5.21 -12.92 -5.88
N ALA A 226 -3.94 -12.51 -5.71
CA ALA A 226 -3.34 -12.34 -4.40
C ALA A 226 -4.07 -11.26 -3.58
N ILE A 227 -4.39 -10.12 -4.18
CA ILE A 227 -5.18 -9.07 -3.55
C ILE A 227 -6.58 -9.58 -3.17
N ALA A 228 -7.24 -10.36 -4.03
CA ALA A 228 -8.56 -10.92 -3.74
C ALA A 228 -8.54 -11.89 -2.55
N VAL A 229 -7.51 -12.75 -2.45
CA VAL A 229 -7.31 -13.62 -1.28
C VAL A 229 -7.16 -12.78 -0.02
N LYS A 230 -6.27 -11.78 -0.05
CA LYS A 230 -6.03 -10.93 1.12
C LYS A 230 -7.27 -10.10 1.49
N ALA A 231 -7.94 -9.51 0.51
CA ALA A 231 -9.18 -8.75 0.71
C ALA A 231 -10.26 -9.59 1.40
N LYS A 232 -10.42 -10.85 1.00
CA LYS A 232 -11.35 -11.78 1.65
C LYS A 232 -11.00 -12.02 3.11
N VAL A 233 -9.75 -12.39 3.40
CA VAL A 233 -9.29 -12.67 4.77
C VAL A 233 -9.42 -11.44 5.68
N VAL A 234 -9.02 -10.26 5.17
CA VAL A 234 -9.12 -9.00 5.92
C VAL A 234 -10.57 -8.59 6.16
N SER A 235 -11.46 -8.84 5.19
CA SER A 235 -12.90 -8.54 5.36
C SER A 235 -13.55 -9.39 6.46
N GLU A 236 -13.07 -10.61 6.68
CA GLU A 236 -13.55 -11.51 7.72
C GLU A 236 -12.93 -11.19 9.10
N ASP A 237 -11.65 -10.73 9.13
CA ASP A 237 -10.91 -10.46 10.37
C ASP A 237 -9.93 -9.28 10.21
N LEU A 238 -10.43 -8.06 10.30
CA LEU A 238 -9.62 -6.85 10.15
C LEU A 238 -8.52 -6.73 11.22
N LYS A 239 -8.80 -7.14 12.47
CA LYS A 239 -7.93 -6.93 13.62
C LYS A 239 -7.03 -8.13 13.97
N GLU A 240 -7.01 -9.17 13.11
CA GLU A 240 -6.18 -10.36 13.32
C GLU A 240 -6.46 -11.05 14.67
N THR A 241 -7.75 -11.30 14.92
CA THR A 241 -8.20 -11.97 16.14
C THR A 241 -8.35 -13.49 15.98
N GLY A 242 -8.09 -14.01 14.78
CA GLY A 242 -8.21 -15.46 14.50
C GLY A 242 -7.85 -15.84 13.05
N GLN A 243 -8.79 -15.77 12.12
CA GLN A 243 -8.60 -16.30 10.75
C GLN A 243 -7.49 -15.61 9.97
N ARG A 244 -7.22 -14.33 10.24
CA ARG A 244 -6.16 -13.57 9.55
C ARG A 244 -4.75 -14.11 9.85
N GLU A 245 -4.56 -14.89 10.93
CA GLU A 245 -3.27 -15.55 11.23
C GLU A 245 -2.81 -16.48 10.10
N ILE A 246 -3.71 -16.97 9.23
CA ILE A 246 -3.33 -17.79 8.07
C ILE A 246 -2.39 -17.02 7.12
N LEU A 247 -2.45 -15.69 7.09
CA LEU A 247 -1.53 -14.86 6.31
C LEU A 247 -0.09 -14.87 6.84
N ASN A 248 0.14 -15.41 8.04
CA ASN A 248 1.47 -15.60 8.62
C ASN A 248 2.10 -16.95 8.22
N TYR A 249 1.47 -17.71 7.31
CA TYR A 249 2.01 -18.97 6.82
C TYR A 249 3.44 -18.79 6.30
N GLY A 250 4.38 -19.59 6.83
CA GLY A 250 5.80 -19.52 6.48
C GLY A 250 6.62 -18.45 7.23
N HIS A 251 6.01 -17.47 7.88
CA HIS A 251 6.72 -16.37 8.54
C HIS A 251 7.65 -16.84 9.68
N THR A 252 7.26 -17.85 10.45
CA THR A 252 8.09 -18.35 11.56
C THR A 252 9.45 -18.85 11.07
N LEU A 253 9.48 -19.59 9.96
CA LEU A 253 10.72 -20.07 9.36
C LEU A 253 11.45 -18.95 8.61
N GLY A 254 10.71 -18.11 7.85
CA GLY A 254 11.28 -17.01 7.10
C GLY A 254 12.02 -16.02 8.00
N HIS A 255 11.41 -15.55 9.07
CA HIS A 255 12.06 -14.64 10.03
C HIS A 255 13.28 -15.26 10.72
N ALA A 256 13.25 -16.58 10.99
CA ALA A 256 14.42 -17.25 11.57
C ALA A 256 15.61 -17.28 10.58
N ILE A 257 15.33 -17.42 9.28
CA ILE A 257 16.38 -17.40 8.22
C ILE A 257 16.91 -15.97 8.03
N GLU A 258 16.06 -14.94 8.09
CA GLU A 258 16.48 -13.55 7.98
C GLU A 258 17.43 -13.09 9.11
N LEU A 259 17.36 -13.73 10.28
CA LEU A 259 18.17 -13.41 11.45
C LEU A 259 19.50 -14.19 11.50
N ALA A 260 19.69 -15.21 10.65
CA ALA A 260 20.87 -16.08 10.61
C ALA A 260 21.94 -15.56 9.66
#